data_60b8229a3e60da45c3d20966c55440d4
#
_entry.id   60b8229a3e60da45c3d20966c55440d4
#
_cell.length_a   1.000
_cell.length_b   1.000
_cell.length_c   1.000
_cell.angle_alpha   90.00
_cell.angle_beta   90.00
_cell.angle_gamma   90.00
#
_symmetry.space_group_name_H-M   'P 1'
#
loop_
_entity.id
_entity.type
_entity.pdbx_description
1 polymer ?
#
loop_
_entity_poly.entity_id
_entity_poly.type
_entity_poly.pdbx_seq_one_letter_code
_entity_poly.pdbx_strand_id
1 'polypeptide(L)'
;MASGRNMGHAHPLLRPEDLIVLEGLRSKGQAWIVGGWVRESISGKGDTDVDIATTLHPDEVQKIFPRSLMVGAKYGTVCVRLEEEVSGNQIWEVTTLRSDGSYGDGRRPDDVEFGTDIEGDLSRRDFTINAMALEYPYGDDSLIDPFNGREDLLKGVLASVGNPSERISEDGLRILRAFRFMDGGSEGIREMDDSLSDAISSSLEMLDMISNERICSELSIILSGNRVNEIVGKMEELGVLEHISGSLLRKSECILCDDLEVNLALLCREFDGNGGQLRKALRKELMLKNSILDEVCFLHNCREEMMSTGSGYLRRFAAALPEQRKIRVVEYMGALGRDTIAFSEALRIIGVPRAGLAPLVNGDDLTRETGLPPGPRLGMLKGWLHRRQVEDDLVTFDEVIQLLGEIDWEDSDPTEWKKMEWP
;
A
#
# COMPACT_ATOMS: atom_id res chain seq x y z
N MET A 1 -37.57 29.23 -11.98
CA MET A 1 -36.57 30.08 -11.33
C MET A 1 -35.75 29.19 -10.42
N ALA A 2 -34.65 28.65 -10.95
CA ALA A 2 -33.73 27.84 -10.17
C ALA A 2 -32.67 28.80 -9.62
N SER A 3 -32.64 28.93 -8.29
CA SER A 3 -31.62 29.72 -7.59
C SER A 3 -30.27 29.08 -7.80
N GLY A 4 -29.42 29.71 -8.61
CA GLY A 4 -28.02 29.37 -8.68
C GLY A 4 -27.39 29.52 -7.30
N ARG A 5 -26.98 28.42 -6.69
CA ARG A 5 -26.07 28.44 -5.55
C ARG A 5 -24.70 28.90 -6.08
N ASN A 6 -24.41 30.15 -5.80
CA ASN A 6 -23.05 30.67 -5.93
C ASN A 6 -22.19 29.95 -4.89
N MET A 7 -21.57 28.84 -5.27
CA MET A 7 -20.56 28.18 -4.44
C MET A 7 -19.26 28.97 -4.58
N GLY A 8 -19.11 29.99 -3.76
CA GLY A 8 -17.82 30.58 -3.50
C GLY A 8 -16.91 29.47 -2.99
N HIS A 9 -15.95 29.07 -3.81
CA HIS A 9 -14.97 28.06 -3.44
C HIS A 9 -14.05 28.68 -2.38
N ALA A 10 -14.30 28.37 -1.10
CA ALA A 10 -13.30 28.56 -0.08
C ALA A 10 -12.18 27.55 -0.34
N HIS A 11 -11.12 27.94 -1.03
CA HIS A 11 -9.91 27.16 -1.06
C HIS A 11 -9.44 26.92 0.38
N PRO A 12 -9.00 25.70 0.77
CA PRO A 12 -8.47 25.47 2.09
C PRO A 12 -7.31 26.46 2.32
N LEU A 13 -7.24 26.95 3.55
CA LEU A 13 -6.21 27.92 3.90
C LEU A 13 -4.84 27.22 3.87
N LEU A 14 -3.90 27.82 3.16
CA LEU A 14 -2.49 27.46 3.25
C LEU A 14 -1.98 27.68 4.68
N ARG A 15 -1.11 26.83 5.15
CA ARG A 15 -0.45 27.01 6.44
C ARG A 15 0.50 28.21 6.38
N PRO A 16 0.79 28.88 7.50
CA PRO A 16 1.77 29.99 7.52
C PRO A 16 3.12 29.60 6.91
N GLU A 17 3.56 28.36 7.13
CA GLU A 17 4.81 27.81 6.62
C GLU A 17 4.80 27.65 5.09
N ASP A 18 3.68 27.25 4.50
CA ASP A 18 3.51 27.18 3.05
C ASP A 18 3.66 28.57 2.41
N LEU A 19 3.12 29.59 3.08
CA LEU A 19 3.23 30.99 2.62
C LEU A 19 4.68 31.50 2.66
N ILE A 20 5.46 31.14 3.69
CA ILE A 20 6.88 31.50 3.78
C ILE A 20 7.64 30.94 2.57
N VAL A 21 7.38 29.71 2.18
CA VAL A 21 8.04 29.09 1.02
C VAL A 21 7.60 29.77 -0.27
N LEU A 22 6.31 29.96 -0.49
CA LEU A 22 5.77 30.62 -1.67
C LEU A 22 6.29 32.04 -1.85
N GLU A 23 6.23 32.87 -0.80
CA GLU A 23 6.69 34.25 -0.82
C GLU A 23 8.19 34.33 -1.01
N GLY A 24 8.96 33.43 -0.39
CA GLY A 24 10.39 33.31 -0.59
C GLY A 24 10.76 33.09 -2.05
N LEU A 25 10.13 32.11 -2.71
CA LEU A 25 10.32 31.84 -4.13
C LEU A 25 9.89 33.04 -5.01
N ARG A 26 8.74 33.63 -4.73
CA ARG A 26 8.20 34.76 -5.49
C ARG A 26 9.01 36.04 -5.36
N SER A 27 9.82 36.14 -4.32
CA SER A 27 10.74 37.27 -4.18
C SER A 27 11.82 37.35 -5.28
N LYS A 28 12.06 36.25 -6.01
CA LYS A 28 13.13 36.12 -7.02
C LYS A 28 12.65 35.56 -8.35
N GLY A 29 11.47 34.90 -8.42
CA GLY A 29 10.90 34.31 -9.62
C GLY A 29 9.39 34.20 -9.54
N GLN A 30 8.82 33.33 -10.34
CA GLN A 30 7.40 32.96 -10.25
C GLN A 30 7.26 31.61 -9.53
N ALA A 31 6.13 31.41 -8.85
CA ALA A 31 5.83 30.16 -8.17
C ALA A 31 4.31 29.91 -8.17
N TRP A 32 3.94 28.65 -8.37
CA TRP A 32 2.56 28.16 -8.41
C TRP A 32 2.43 26.95 -7.52
N ILE A 33 1.27 26.79 -6.89
CA ILE A 33 0.89 25.53 -6.25
C ILE A 33 0.39 24.60 -7.36
N VAL A 34 0.80 23.32 -7.32
CA VAL A 34 0.49 22.33 -8.37
C VAL A 34 0.12 20.98 -7.75
N GLY A 35 -0.35 20.05 -8.60
CA GLY A 35 -0.50 18.65 -8.23
C GLY A 35 -1.65 18.34 -7.29
N GLY A 36 -1.39 17.48 -6.30
CA GLY A 36 -2.38 16.92 -5.41
C GLY A 36 -3.16 17.97 -4.63
N TRP A 37 -2.48 18.96 -4.07
CA TRP A 37 -3.12 20.00 -3.28
C TRP A 37 -4.17 20.80 -4.09
N VAL A 38 -3.87 21.15 -5.35
CA VAL A 38 -4.83 21.88 -6.20
C VAL A 38 -6.08 21.04 -6.44
N ARG A 39 -5.91 19.75 -6.78
CA ARG A 39 -7.03 18.82 -6.96
C ARG A 39 -7.87 18.70 -5.69
N GLU A 40 -7.24 18.45 -4.53
CA GLU A 40 -7.94 18.29 -3.25
C GLU A 40 -8.62 19.59 -2.81
N SER A 41 -8.02 20.77 -3.10
CA SER A 41 -8.60 22.07 -2.76
C SER A 41 -9.89 22.34 -3.53
N ILE A 42 -9.98 21.92 -4.80
CA ILE A 42 -11.22 22.01 -5.60
C ILE A 42 -12.32 21.13 -5.00
N SER A 43 -11.96 19.99 -4.42
CA SER A 43 -12.85 19.07 -3.73
C SER A 43 -13.18 19.49 -2.28
N GLY A 44 -12.70 20.66 -1.83
CA GLY A 44 -12.93 21.16 -0.46
C GLY A 44 -12.11 20.46 0.62
N LYS A 45 -11.05 19.72 0.25
CA LYS A 45 -10.12 19.06 1.14
C LYS A 45 -8.79 19.85 1.15
N GLY A 46 -8.06 19.87 2.26
CA GLY A 46 -6.89 20.72 2.39
C GLY A 46 -5.70 20.11 3.14
N ASP A 47 -5.71 18.81 3.38
CA ASP A 47 -4.73 18.13 4.25
C ASP A 47 -3.56 17.48 3.48
N THR A 48 -3.37 17.80 2.21
CA THR A 48 -2.26 17.25 1.42
C THR A 48 -1.05 18.20 1.43
N ASP A 49 0.14 17.62 1.20
CA ASP A 49 1.37 18.38 1.06
C ASP A 49 1.27 19.32 -0.16
N VAL A 50 1.88 20.49 0.00
CA VAL A 50 1.89 21.54 -1.04
C VAL A 50 3.09 21.33 -1.94
N ASP A 51 2.84 20.87 -3.18
CA ASP A 51 3.83 20.83 -4.25
C ASP A 51 3.90 22.19 -4.94
N ILE A 52 5.10 22.67 -5.22
CA ILE A 52 5.31 23.99 -5.81
C ILE A 52 6.11 23.87 -7.10
N ALA A 53 5.62 24.49 -8.17
CA ALA A 53 6.36 24.73 -9.39
C ALA A 53 6.94 26.16 -9.39
N THR A 54 8.16 26.35 -9.91
CA THR A 54 8.82 27.67 -9.97
C THR A 54 9.66 27.85 -11.22
N THR A 55 9.88 29.11 -11.61
CA THR A 55 10.84 29.46 -12.66
C THR A 55 12.29 29.47 -12.18
N LEU A 56 12.52 29.37 -10.89
CA LEU A 56 13.86 29.41 -10.29
C LEU A 56 14.59 28.09 -10.52
N HIS A 57 15.87 28.15 -10.88
CA HIS A 57 16.73 26.98 -10.93
C HIS A 57 17.00 26.39 -9.53
N PRO A 58 17.29 25.10 -9.42
CA PRO A 58 17.56 24.44 -8.13
C PRO A 58 18.58 25.16 -7.24
N ASP A 59 19.65 25.69 -7.82
CA ASP A 59 20.67 26.43 -7.10
C ASP A 59 20.17 27.80 -6.56
N GLU A 60 19.21 28.40 -7.23
CA GLU A 60 18.57 29.64 -6.78
C GLU A 60 17.61 29.36 -5.64
N VAL A 61 16.85 28.28 -5.72
CA VAL A 61 16.00 27.78 -4.62
C VAL A 61 16.84 27.50 -3.37
N GLN A 62 17.99 26.83 -3.53
CA GLN A 62 18.90 26.54 -2.42
C GLN A 62 19.50 27.80 -1.80
N LYS A 63 19.76 28.86 -2.58
CA LYS A 63 20.23 30.16 -2.03
C LYS A 63 19.17 30.85 -1.17
N ILE A 64 17.89 30.70 -1.50
CA ILE A 64 16.76 31.22 -0.73
C ILE A 64 16.55 30.40 0.55
N PHE A 65 16.63 29.05 0.41
CA PHE A 65 16.41 28.09 1.50
C PHE A 65 17.65 27.22 1.70
N PRO A 66 18.66 27.68 2.47
CA PRO A 66 19.95 27.00 2.58
C PRO A 66 19.90 25.58 3.18
N ARG A 67 18.84 25.25 3.94
CA ARG A 67 18.63 23.91 4.53
C ARG A 67 17.99 22.91 3.57
N SER A 68 17.73 23.27 2.32
CA SER A 68 17.12 22.41 1.32
C SER A 68 18.02 21.24 0.95
N LEU A 69 17.38 20.09 0.62
CA LEU A 69 18.05 18.89 0.13
C LEU A 69 17.98 18.86 -1.40
N MET A 70 19.11 18.71 -2.04
CA MET A 70 19.27 18.71 -3.50
C MET A 70 19.02 17.31 -4.12
N VAL A 71 18.16 16.48 -3.49
CA VAL A 71 17.89 15.08 -3.88
C VAL A 71 17.10 15.06 -5.17
N GLY A 72 17.24 15.40 -6.17
CA GLY A 72 16.45 15.46 -7.43
C GLY A 72 16.78 16.70 -8.26
N ALA A 73 17.74 17.51 -7.81
CA ALA A 73 18.11 18.76 -8.46
C ALA A 73 18.49 18.58 -9.94
N LYS A 74 19.08 17.45 -10.31
CA LYS A 74 19.36 17.09 -11.72
C LYS A 74 18.08 17.07 -12.58
N TYR A 75 16.92 16.80 -11.97
CA TYR A 75 15.62 16.76 -12.63
C TYR A 75 14.74 17.96 -12.27
N GLY A 76 15.34 18.98 -11.63
CA GLY A 76 14.67 20.22 -11.26
C GLY A 76 13.98 20.22 -9.90
N THR A 77 13.95 19.12 -9.15
CA THR A 77 13.25 19.04 -7.85
C THR A 77 14.19 19.28 -6.68
N VAL A 78 13.80 20.17 -5.78
CA VAL A 78 14.49 20.50 -4.52
C VAL A 78 13.53 20.27 -3.36
N CYS A 79 13.97 19.55 -2.34
CA CYS A 79 13.21 19.35 -1.11
C CYS A 79 13.53 20.51 -0.15
N VAL A 80 12.69 21.53 -0.15
CA VAL A 80 12.85 22.72 0.69
C VAL A 80 12.55 22.40 2.16
N ARG A 81 13.39 22.92 3.07
CA ARG A 81 13.20 22.88 4.52
C ARG A 81 13.38 24.28 5.09
N LEU A 82 12.50 24.64 6.02
CA LEU A 82 12.65 25.85 6.83
C LEU A 82 13.45 25.54 8.11
N GLU A 83 13.67 26.55 8.95
CA GLU A 83 14.24 26.36 10.28
C GLU A 83 13.33 25.47 11.13
N GLU A 84 13.92 24.63 12.00
CA GLU A 84 13.21 23.62 12.77
C GLU A 84 12.16 24.23 13.72
N GLU A 85 12.47 25.40 14.26
CA GLU A 85 11.57 26.17 15.11
C GLU A 85 10.32 26.68 14.37
N VAL A 86 10.38 26.77 13.04
CA VAL A 86 9.29 27.26 12.18
C VAL A 86 8.40 26.13 11.70
N SER A 87 8.98 25.04 11.22
CA SER A 87 8.23 23.99 10.50
C SER A 87 8.51 22.55 10.96
N GLY A 88 9.37 22.38 11.99
CA GLY A 88 9.79 21.03 12.40
C GLY A 88 10.52 20.31 11.26
N ASN A 89 10.06 19.10 10.94
CA ASN A 89 10.64 18.27 9.90
C ASN A 89 9.86 18.32 8.58
N GLN A 90 8.98 19.28 8.37
CA GLN A 90 8.21 19.41 7.15
C GLN A 90 9.11 19.70 5.95
N ILE A 91 8.73 19.15 4.79
CA ILE A 91 9.45 19.26 3.52
C ILE A 91 8.47 19.71 2.45
N TRP A 92 8.88 20.64 1.61
CA TRP A 92 8.16 21.04 0.40
C TRP A 92 8.91 20.56 -0.84
N GLU A 93 8.23 19.90 -1.74
CA GLU A 93 8.78 19.59 -3.05
C GLU A 93 8.62 20.79 -3.96
N VAL A 94 9.75 21.43 -4.30
CA VAL A 94 9.80 22.58 -5.21
C VAL A 94 10.46 22.13 -6.50
N THR A 95 9.70 22.18 -7.59
CA THR A 95 10.17 21.74 -8.91
C THR A 95 10.31 22.93 -9.86
N THR A 96 11.49 23.09 -10.44
CA THR A 96 11.71 24.06 -11.53
C THR A 96 10.88 23.68 -12.74
N LEU A 97 10.17 24.63 -13.32
CA LEU A 97 9.45 24.43 -14.58
C LEU A 97 10.40 23.90 -15.65
N ARG A 98 9.94 22.91 -16.40
CA ARG A 98 10.74 22.29 -17.45
C ARG A 98 9.89 21.85 -18.64
N SER A 99 10.51 21.83 -19.81
CA SER A 99 10.06 21.04 -20.94
C SER A 99 10.90 19.75 -20.98
N ASP A 100 10.25 18.62 -21.11
CA ASP A 100 10.95 17.35 -21.23
C ASP A 100 11.34 17.12 -22.69
N GLY A 101 12.59 16.67 -22.92
CA GLY A 101 13.07 16.20 -24.22
C GLY A 101 12.57 14.78 -24.53
N SER A 102 13.28 14.07 -25.41
CA SER A 102 12.97 12.67 -25.71
C SER A 102 13.16 11.75 -24.50
N TYR A 103 12.36 10.68 -24.45
CA TYR A 103 12.45 9.63 -23.42
C TYR A 103 13.06 8.37 -24.03
N GLY A 104 14.34 8.10 -23.74
CA GLY A 104 15.04 6.93 -24.27
C GLY A 104 14.84 5.68 -23.43
N ASP A 105 14.63 5.82 -22.12
CA ASP A 105 14.49 4.71 -21.17
C ASP A 105 13.04 4.49 -20.66
N GLY A 106 12.06 5.21 -21.24
CA GLY A 106 10.64 5.14 -20.84
C GLY A 106 10.38 5.62 -19.39
N ARG A 107 11.31 6.35 -18.78
CA ARG A 107 11.20 6.81 -17.38
C ARG A 107 11.58 8.25 -17.16
N ARG A 108 12.69 8.68 -17.79
CA ARG A 108 13.27 10.01 -17.58
C ARG A 108 13.61 10.64 -18.91
N PRO A 109 13.37 11.94 -19.08
CA PRO A 109 13.84 12.61 -20.27
C PRO A 109 15.37 12.54 -20.34
N ASP A 110 15.91 12.26 -21.51
CA ASP A 110 17.34 12.24 -21.76
C ASP A 110 17.96 13.61 -21.50
N ASP A 111 17.22 14.67 -21.88
CA ASP A 111 17.56 16.06 -21.65
C ASP A 111 16.40 16.80 -20.95
N VAL A 112 16.72 17.63 -19.97
CA VAL A 112 15.79 18.50 -19.27
C VAL A 112 16.16 19.94 -19.60
N GLU A 113 15.26 20.62 -20.29
CA GLU A 113 15.37 22.07 -20.49
C GLU A 113 14.51 22.79 -19.46
N PHE A 114 15.15 23.60 -18.62
CA PHE A 114 14.43 24.44 -17.66
C PHE A 114 13.75 25.59 -18.40
N GLY A 115 12.46 25.76 -18.13
CA GLY A 115 11.59 26.72 -18.78
C GLY A 115 10.97 27.70 -17.82
N THR A 116 10.19 28.62 -18.37
CA THR A 116 9.42 29.61 -17.61
C THR A 116 7.93 29.52 -17.88
N ASP A 117 7.50 28.56 -18.68
CA ASP A 117 6.12 28.37 -19.10
C ASP A 117 5.41 27.31 -18.24
N ILE A 118 4.45 27.77 -17.45
CA ILE A 118 3.64 26.87 -16.59
C ILE A 118 2.74 25.94 -17.42
N GLU A 119 2.17 26.39 -18.54
CA GLU A 119 1.31 25.57 -19.38
C GLU A 119 2.11 24.44 -20.02
N GLY A 120 3.36 24.73 -20.44
CA GLY A 120 4.31 23.71 -20.90
C GLY A 120 4.61 22.66 -19.84
N ASP A 121 4.80 23.05 -18.57
CA ASP A 121 4.97 22.10 -17.47
C ASP A 121 3.70 21.26 -17.21
N LEU A 122 2.53 21.86 -17.28
CA LEU A 122 1.26 21.15 -17.11
C LEU A 122 1.01 20.16 -18.26
N SER A 123 1.42 20.49 -19.49
CA SER A 123 1.22 19.67 -20.68
C SER A 123 1.94 18.32 -20.66
N ARG A 124 3.02 18.17 -19.89
CA ARG A 124 3.77 16.91 -19.76
C ARG A 124 3.29 16.02 -18.61
N ARG A 125 2.30 16.46 -17.83
CA ARG A 125 1.74 15.69 -16.72
C ARG A 125 0.92 14.49 -17.22
N ASP A 126 0.59 13.59 -16.29
CA ASP A 126 -0.11 12.35 -16.61
C ASP A 126 -1.60 12.57 -16.94
N PHE A 127 -2.35 13.18 -15.99
CA PHE A 127 -3.81 13.30 -16.09
C PHE A 127 -4.26 14.74 -15.94
N THR A 128 -5.37 15.08 -16.60
CA THR A 128 -5.96 16.43 -16.57
C THR A 128 -6.21 16.92 -15.14
N ILE A 129 -6.71 16.06 -14.25
CA ILE A 129 -6.97 16.38 -12.84
C ILE A 129 -5.70 16.70 -12.03
N ASN A 130 -4.51 16.38 -12.52
CA ASN A 130 -3.22 16.70 -11.92
C ASN A 130 -2.49 17.81 -12.70
N ALA A 131 -3.02 18.24 -13.84
CA ALA A 131 -2.43 19.23 -14.73
C ALA A 131 -3.05 20.62 -14.55
N MET A 132 -3.24 21.00 -13.28
CA MET A 132 -3.74 22.31 -12.87
C MET A 132 -2.71 22.99 -11.98
N ALA A 133 -2.65 24.33 -12.05
CA ALA A 133 -1.82 25.15 -11.19
C ALA A 133 -2.64 26.28 -10.58
N LEU A 134 -2.26 26.71 -9.38
CA LEU A 134 -2.90 27.81 -8.68
C LEU A 134 -1.85 28.90 -8.41
N GLU A 135 -2.09 30.10 -8.92
CA GLU A 135 -1.23 31.25 -8.69
C GLU A 135 -1.54 31.85 -7.31
N TYR A 136 -0.51 32.15 -6.54
CA TYR A 136 -0.64 32.85 -5.24
C TYR A 136 -0.25 34.34 -5.38
N PRO A 137 -0.95 35.27 -4.75
CA PRO A 137 -2.19 35.11 -3.97
C PRO A 137 -3.35 34.73 -4.87
N TYR A 138 -4.10 33.69 -4.47
CA TYR A 138 -5.17 33.18 -5.29
C TYR A 138 -6.49 33.95 -5.10
N GLY A 139 -7.22 34.10 -6.18
CA GLY A 139 -8.55 34.63 -6.30
C GLY A 139 -9.36 33.81 -7.30
N ASP A 140 -10.53 34.29 -7.69
CA ASP A 140 -11.43 33.54 -8.57
C ASP A 140 -10.81 33.16 -9.94
N ASP A 141 -9.86 33.96 -10.44
CA ASP A 141 -9.22 33.79 -11.75
C ASP A 141 -7.77 33.24 -11.66
N SER A 142 -7.36 32.76 -10.51
CA SER A 142 -5.96 32.31 -10.30
C SER A 142 -5.70 30.86 -10.69
N LEU A 143 -6.75 30.08 -11.03
CA LEU A 143 -6.60 28.70 -11.50
C LEU A 143 -6.18 28.67 -12.97
N ILE A 144 -5.03 28.07 -13.24
CA ILE A 144 -4.53 27.75 -14.56
C ILE A 144 -4.88 26.30 -14.88
N ASP A 145 -5.80 26.08 -15.82
CA ASP A 145 -6.36 24.77 -16.16
C ASP A 145 -6.50 24.63 -17.69
N PRO A 146 -5.39 24.49 -18.40
CA PRO A 146 -5.41 24.44 -19.88
C PRO A 146 -6.01 23.15 -20.44
N PHE A 147 -6.20 22.10 -19.61
CA PHE A 147 -6.66 20.78 -20.02
C PHE A 147 -8.02 20.38 -19.44
N ASN A 148 -8.79 21.34 -18.88
CA ASN A 148 -10.11 21.13 -18.28
C ASN A 148 -10.13 20.12 -17.11
N GLY A 149 -9.02 20.02 -16.37
CA GLY A 149 -8.90 19.10 -15.23
C GLY A 149 -9.93 19.33 -14.14
N ARG A 150 -10.35 20.58 -13.90
CA ARG A 150 -11.44 20.92 -12.98
C ARG A 150 -12.78 20.30 -13.41
N GLU A 151 -13.08 20.38 -14.71
CA GLU A 151 -14.33 19.82 -15.24
C GLU A 151 -14.34 18.31 -15.13
N ASP A 152 -13.22 17.65 -15.49
CA ASP A 152 -13.04 16.19 -15.36
C ASP A 152 -13.17 15.76 -13.90
N LEU A 153 -12.52 16.47 -12.98
CA LEU A 153 -12.60 16.20 -11.55
C LEU A 153 -14.05 16.25 -11.04
N LEU A 154 -14.81 17.30 -11.42
CA LEU A 154 -16.20 17.48 -11.00
C LEU A 154 -17.16 16.44 -11.61
N LYS A 155 -16.83 15.93 -12.80
CA LYS A 155 -17.58 14.86 -13.45
C LYS A 155 -17.18 13.46 -12.97
N GLY A 156 -16.10 13.33 -12.21
CA GLY A 156 -15.54 12.04 -11.82
C GLY A 156 -14.92 11.31 -13.00
N VAL A 157 -14.30 12.01 -13.95
CA VAL A 157 -13.63 11.46 -15.13
C VAL A 157 -12.11 11.46 -14.88
N LEU A 158 -11.44 10.40 -15.31
CA LEU A 158 -9.98 10.30 -15.38
C LEU A 158 -9.56 10.29 -16.84
N ALA A 159 -9.02 11.40 -17.31
CA ALA A 159 -8.53 11.58 -18.67
C ALA A 159 -7.03 11.92 -18.70
N SER A 160 -6.33 11.49 -19.75
CA SER A 160 -4.93 11.83 -19.97
C SER A 160 -4.79 13.28 -20.47
N VAL A 161 -3.64 13.89 -20.15
CA VAL A 161 -3.26 15.15 -20.79
C VAL A 161 -2.85 14.85 -22.26
N GLY A 162 -3.56 15.42 -23.21
CA GLY A 162 -3.28 15.20 -24.64
C GLY A 162 -3.53 13.77 -25.10
N ASN A 163 -2.61 13.20 -25.90
CA ASN A 163 -2.76 11.84 -26.43
C ASN A 163 -2.34 10.79 -25.42
N PRO A 164 -3.24 9.87 -24.95
CA PRO A 164 -2.92 8.87 -23.95
C PRO A 164 -1.77 7.93 -24.35
N SER A 165 -1.72 7.49 -25.62
CA SER A 165 -0.67 6.58 -26.11
C SER A 165 0.71 7.24 -26.07
N GLU A 166 0.80 8.53 -26.40
CA GLU A 166 2.04 9.29 -26.30
C GLU A 166 2.46 9.41 -24.83
N ARG A 167 1.53 9.75 -23.92
CA ARG A 167 1.82 9.87 -22.49
C ARG A 167 2.27 8.55 -21.88
N ILE A 168 1.67 7.42 -22.25
CA ILE A 168 2.09 6.08 -21.78
C ILE A 168 3.48 5.74 -22.34
N SER A 169 3.78 6.08 -23.60
CA SER A 169 5.09 5.80 -24.19
C SER A 169 6.25 6.56 -23.51
N GLU A 170 5.98 7.71 -22.90
CA GLU A 170 6.98 8.46 -22.12
C GLU A 170 7.29 7.83 -20.76
N ASP A 171 6.29 7.27 -20.06
CA ASP A 171 6.45 6.55 -18.79
C ASP A 171 5.33 5.51 -18.64
N GLY A 172 5.65 4.24 -18.86
CA GLY A 172 4.72 3.12 -18.72
C GLY A 172 4.08 3.03 -17.34
N LEU A 173 4.70 3.62 -16.27
CA LEU A 173 4.11 3.65 -14.93
C LEU A 173 2.78 4.43 -14.91
N ARG A 174 2.54 5.31 -15.87
CA ARG A 174 1.26 6.03 -16.00
C ARG A 174 0.07 5.08 -16.14
N ILE A 175 0.28 3.86 -16.63
CA ILE A 175 -0.73 2.79 -16.63
C ILE A 175 -1.19 2.50 -15.19
N LEU A 176 -0.28 2.15 -14.28
CA LEU A 176 -0.65 1.87 -12.89
C LEU A 176 -1.13 3.11 -12.13
N ARG A 177 -0.56 4.27 -12.44
CA ARG A 177 -1.02 5.54 -11.89
C ARG A 177 -2.46 5.86 -12.29
N ALA A 178 -2.90 5.49 -13.49
CA ALA A 178 -4.30 5.63 -13.90
C ALA A 178 -5.22 4.88 -12.94
N PHE A 179 -4.93 3.63 -12.65
CA PHE A 179 -5.72 2.85 -11.67
C PHE A 179 -5.68 3.45 -10.27
N ARG A 180 -4.52 3.94 -9.81
CA ARG A 180 -4.44 4.64 -8.53
C ARG A 180 -5.33 5.88 -8.48
N PHE A 181 -5.38 6.67 -9.55
CA PHE A 181 -6.19 7.90 -9.62
C PHE A 181 -7.66 7.64 -9.93
N MET A 182 -8.07 6.41 -10.28
CA MET A 182 -9.47 6.03 -10.25
C MET A 182 -10.06 6.12 -8.83
N ASP A 183 -9.26 5.87 -7.77
CA ASP A 183 -9.72 6.05 -6.40
C ASP A 183 -9.88 7.54 -6.08
N GLY A 184 -11.10 8.00 -5.98
CA GLY A 184 -11.44 9.35 -5.53
C GLY A 184 -11.64 9.46 -4.01
N GLY A 185 -11.38 8.37 -3.27
CA GLY A 185 -11.62 8.33 -1.83
C GLY A 185 -13.10 8.53 -1.50
N SER A 186 -13.41 9.53 -0.69
CA SER A 186 -14.79 9.86 -0.32
C SER A 186 -15.65 10.37 -1.49
N GLU A 187 -15.06 10.79 -2.61
CA GLU A 187 -15.78 11.23 -3.82
C GLU A 187 -16.27 10.06 -4.68
N GLY A 188 -15.82 8.85 -4.37
CA GLY A 188 -16.18 7.66 -5.11
C GLY A 188 -15.09 7.23 -6.09
N ILE A 189 -15.47 6.46 -7.10
CA ILE A 189 -14.58 6.04 -8.18
C ILE A 189 -14.67 7.05 -9.33
N ARG A 190 -13.52 7.33 -9.95
CA ARG A 190 -13.47 8.08 -11.22
C ARG A 190 -13.50 7.09 -12.38
N GLU A 191 -14.32 7.40 -13.36
CA GLU A 191 -14.39 6.59 -14.58
C GLU A 191 -13.28 6.97 -15.53
N MET A 192 -12.57 5.96 -16.02
CA MET A 192 -11.52 6.14 -16.99
C MET A 192 -12.12 6.48 -18.36
N ASP A 193 -11.61 7.51 -19.00
CA ASP A 193 -11.98 7.89 -20.36
C ASP A 193 -11.69 6.72 -21.34
N ASP A 194 -12.55 6.54 -22.35
CA ASP A 194 -12.44 5.43 -23.30
C ASP A 194 -11.08 5.43 -24.03
N SER A 195 -10.59 6.62 -24.40
CA SER A 195 -9.30 6.74 -25.11
C SER A 195 -8.11 6.33 -24.25
N LEU A 196 -8.18 6.60 -22.95
CA LEU A 196 -7.16 6.17 -21.99
C LEU A 196 -7.25 4.65 -21.76
N SER A 197 -8.45 4.09 -21.64
CA SER A 197 -8.67 2.64 -21.51
C SER A 197 -8.12 1.87 -22.71
N ASP A 198 -8.39 2.34 -23.92
CA ASP A 198 -7.90 1.77 -25.19
C ASP A 198 -6.37 1.86 -25.28
N ALA A 199 -5.79 3.00 -24.89
CA ALA A 199 -4.35 3.19 -24.88
C ALA A 199 -3.66 2.26 -23.88
N ILE A 200 -4.21 2.06 -22.67
CA ILE A 200 -3.69 1.13 -21.70
C ILE A 200 -3.69 -0.30 -22.25
N SER A 201 -4.83 -0.77 -22.79
CA SER A 201 -4.95 -2.13 -23.31
C SER A 201 -3.98 -2.42 -24.45
N SER A 202 -3.67 -1.39 -25.27
CA SER A 202 -2.77 -1.52 -26.43
C SER A 202 -1.29 -1.25 -26.13
N SER A 203 -0.93 -0.89 -24.89
CA SER A 203 0.45 -0.49 -24.55
C SER A 203 0.96 -1.16 -23.26
N LEU A 204 0.47 -2.37 -22.94
CA LEU A 204 0.88 -3.09 -21.72
C LEU A 204 2.37 -3.39 -21.66
N GLU A 205 3.02 -3.59 -22.84
CA GLU A 205 4.45 -3.81 -22.95
C GLU A 205 5.30 -2.66 -22.40
N MET A 206 4.73 -1.46 -22.27
CA MET A 206 5.43 -0.34 -21.64
C MET A 206 5.72 -0.57 -20.16
N LEU A 207 4.98 -1.47 -19.50
CA LEU A 207 5.25 -1.89 -18.12
C LEU A 207 6.56 -2.69 -18.00
N ASP A 208 7.00 -3.37 -19.05
CA ASP A 208 8.25 -4.14 -19.05
C ASP A 208 9.49 -3.24 -18.93
N MET A 209 9.34 -1.96 -19.27
CA MET A 209 10.40 -0.94 -19.15
C MET A 209 10.47 -0.35 -17.72
N ILE A 210 9.53 -0.70 -16.86
CA ILE A 210 9.43 -0.12 -15.50
C ILE A 210 10.04 -1.08 -14.48
N SER A 211 10.81 -0.53 -13.54
CA SER A 211 11.38 -1.36 -12.48
C SER A 211 10.28 -1.95 -11.58
N ASN A 212 10.47 -3.20 -11.16
CA ASN A 212 9.51 -3.90 -10.31
C ASN A 212 9.24 -3.16 -8.99
N GLU A 213 10.19 -2.40 -8.45
CA GLU A 213 9.99 -1.58 -7.25
C GLU A 213 8.95 -0.49 -7.47
N ARG A 214 8.97 0.17 -8.66
CA ARG A 214 7.97 1.20 -9.01
C ARG A 214 6.59 0.56 -9.20
N ILE A 215 6.52 -0.56 -9.92
CA ILE A 215 5.29 -1.34 -10.10
C ILE A 215 4.70 -1.73 -8.75
N CYS A 216 5.50 -2.34 -7.86
CA CYS A 216 5.05 -2.77 -6.54
C CYS A 216 4.63 -1.61 -5.65
N SER A 217 5.26 -0.45 -5.78
CA SER A 217 4.88 0.76 -5.02
C SER A 217 3.48 1.24 -5.41
N GLU A 218 3.19 1.39 -6.71
CA GLU A 218 1.85 1.78 -7.19
C GLU A 218 0.81 0.70 -6.87
N LEU A 219 1.12 -0.57 -7.11
CA LEU A 219 0.24 -1.70 -6.81
C LEU A 219 -0.13 -1.74 -5.31
N SER A 220 0.83 -1.47 -4.42
CA SER A 220 0.58 -1.43 -2.98
C SER A 220 -0.41 -0.33 -2.61
N ILE A 221 -0.31 0.85 -3.23
CA ILE A 221 -1.25 1.95 -3.01
C ILE A 221 -2.65 1.57 -3.51
N ILE A 222 -2.74 0.99 -4.71
CA ILE A 222 -4.00 0.54 -5.31
C ILE A 222 -4.69 -0.50 -4.39
N LEU A 223 -3.94 -1.51 -3.94
CA LEU A 223 -4.47 -2.59 -3.12
C LEU A 223 -4.81 -2.20 -1.68
N SER A 224 -4.38 -1.02 -1.24
CA SER A 224 -4.76 -0.43 0.06
C SER A 224 -5.83 0.66 -0.08
N GLY A 225 -6.39 0.85 -1.28
CA GLY A 225 -7.36 1.91 -1.58
C GLY A 225 -8.79 1.57 -1.20
N ASN A 226 -9.64 2.60 -1.10
CA ASN A 226 -11.04 2.44 -0.70
C ASN A 226 -11.92 1.79 -1.79
N ARG A 227 -11.51 1.86 -3.07
CA ARG A 227 -12.24 1.34 -4.23
C ARG A 227 -11.54 0.16 -4.88
N VAL A 228 -10.80 -0.61 -4.08
CA VAL A 228 -9.94 -1.72 -4.55
C VAL A 228 -10.70 -2.74 -5.40
N ASN A 229 -11.96 -3.04 -5.07
CA ASN A 229 -12.74 -4.05 -5.81
C ASN A 229 -13.02 -3.63 -7.25
N GLU A 230 -13.47 -2.40 -7.44
CA GLU A 230 -13.79 -1.84 -8.76
C GLU A 230 -12.50 -1.64 -9.58
N ILE A 231 -11.45 -1.11 -8.95
CA ILE A 231 -10.18 -0.82 -9.60
C ILE A 231 -9.48 -2.10 -10.03
N VAL A 232 -9.37 -3.10 -9.15
CA VAL A 232 -8.75 -4.39 -9.49
C VAL A 232 -9.58 -5.14 -10.54
N GLY A 233 -10.91 -5.01 -10.51
CA GLY A 233 -11.78 -5.51 -11.57
C GLY A 233 -11.45 -4.89 -12.93
N LYS A 234 -11.22 -3.59 -12.98
CA LYS A 234 -10.82 -2.89 -14.22
C LYS A 234 -9.39 -3.25 -14.67
N MET A 235 -8.46 -3.46 -13.72
CA MET A 235 -7.12 -3.97 -14.03
C MET A 235 -7.16 -5.37 -14.66
N GLU A 236 -8.03 -6.25 -14.17
CA GLU A 236 -8.24 -7.58 -14.76
C GLU A 236 -8.83 -7.47 -16.17
N GLU A 237 -9.88 -6.65 -16.35
CA GLU A 237 -10.54 -6.41 -17.63
C GLU A 237 -9.55 -5.94 -18.72
N LEU A 238 -8.63 -5.04 -18.36
CA LEU A 238 -7.64 -4.46 -19.28
C LEU A 238 -6.34 -5.30 -19.38
N GLY A 239 -6.27 -6.47 -18.73
CA GLY A 239 -5.12 -7.39 -18.80
C GLY A 239 -3.89 -6.99 -17.98
N VAL A 240 -3.98 -5.91 -17.18
CA VAL A 240 -2.85 -5.37 -16.42
C VAL A 240 -2.37 -6.34 -15.34
N LEU A 241 -3.29 -6.99 -14.59
CA LEU A 241 -2.92 -7.93 -13.54
C LEU A 241 -2.13 -9.12 -14.09
N GLU A 242 -2.57 -9.68 -15.21
CA GLU A 242 -1.89 -10.80 -15.86
C GLU A 242 -0.50 -10.37 -16.35
N HIS A 243 -0.39 -9.19 -16.95
CA HIS A 243 0.86 -8.67 -17.50
C HIS A 243 1.93 -8.48 -16.40
N ILE A 244 1.59 -7.83 -15.27
CA ILE A 244 2.56 -7.53 -14.20
C ILE A 244 2.90 -8.72 -13.31
N SER A 245 2.10 -9.79 -13.33
CA SER A 245 2.24 -10.90 -12.38
C SER A 245 2.42 -12.27 -13.01
N GLY A 246 2.43 -12.37 -14.34
CA GLY A 246 2.52 -13.66 -15.03
C GLY A 246 1.40 -14.62 -14.60
N SER A 247 0.19 -14.15 -14.42
CA SER A 247 -1.00 -14.91 -13.99
C SER A 247 -1.01 -15.33 -12.50
N LEU A 248 -0.12 -14.79 -11.66
CA LEU A 248 -0.16 -15.05 -10.21
C LEU A 248 -1.29 -14.31 -9.51
N LEU A 249 -1.60 -13.09 -9.97
CA LEU A 249 -2.66 -12.26 -9.43
C LEU A 249 -3.91 -12.36 -10.32
N ARG A 250 -5.04 -12.78 -9.73
CA ARG A 250 -6.32 -12.85 -10.43
C ARG A 250 -7.45 -12.33 -9.55
N LYS A 251 -8.28 -11.48 -10.14
CA LYS A 251 -9.52 -11.02 -9.51
C LYS A 251 -10.57 -12.12 -9.62
N SER A 252 -10.74 -12.85 -8.54
CA SER A 252 -11.79 -13.84 -8.41
C SER A 252 -13.05 -13.24 -7.76
N GLU A 253 -14.07 -14.04 -7.49
CA GLU A 253 -15.35 -13.60 -6.90
C GLU A 253 -15.25 -13.09 -5.45
N CYS A 254 -14.03 -13.14 -4.83
CA CYS A 254 -13.86 -12.65 -3.46
C CYS A 254 -13.94 -11.12 -3.39
N ILE A 255 -14.42 -10.63 -2.25
CA ILE A 255 -14.44 -9.20 -1.93
C ILE A 255 -13.10 -8.84 -1.29
N LEU A 256 -12.41 -7.87 -1.90
CA LEU A 256 -11.19 -7.29 -1.36
C LEU A 256 -11.52 -6.27 -0.25
N CYS A 257 -10.63 -6.12 0.71
CA CYS A 257 -10.73 -5.18 1.84
C CYS A 257 -9.71 -4.04 1.69
N ASP A 258 -9.42 -3.32 2.76
CA ASP A 258 -8.42 -2.24 2.80
C ASP A 258 -7.02 -2.69 3.31
N ASP A 259 -6.81 -4.00 3.48
CA ASP A 259 -5.51 -4.57 3.88
C ASP A 259 -4.76 -5.15 2.66
N LEU A 260 -3.57 -4.61 2.39
CA LEU A 260 -2.72 -4.98 1.26
C LEU A 260 -2.38 -6.47 1.25
N GLU A 261 -1.97 -7.01 2.38
CA GLU A 261 -1.48 -8.39 2.48
C GLU A 261 -2.62 -9.40 2.32
N VAL A 262 -3.81 -9.06 2.85
CA VAL A 262 -5.03 -9.86 2.64
C VAL A 262 -5.41 -9.84 1.18
N ASN A 263 -5.42 -8.69 0.53
CA ASN A 263 -5.78 -8.55 -0.88
C ASN A 263 -4.80 -9.30 -1.79
N LEU A 264 -3.50 -9.20 -1.56
CA LEU A 264 -2.50 -9.97 -2.30
C LEU A 264 -2.69 -11.48 -2.11
N ALA A 265 -2.98 -11.94 -0.89
CA ALA A 265 -3.24 -13.36 -0.63
C ALA A 265 -4.51 -13.84 -1.33
N LEU A 266 -5.57 -13.02 -1.37
CA LEU A 266 -6.81 -13.32 -2.09
C LEU A 266 -6.59 -13.38 -3.62
N LEU A 267 -5.82 -12.45 -4.17
CA LEU A 267 -5.47 -12.46 -5.59
C LEU A 267 -4.59 -13.67 -5.99
N CYS A 268 -3.80 -14.19 -5.03
CA CYS A 268 -2.99 -15.40 -5.22
C CYS A 268 -3.70 -16.71 -4.82
N ARG A 269 -4.97 -16.68 -4.43
CA ARG A 269 -5.65 -17.85 -3.83
C ARG A 269 -5.68 -19.08 -4.73
N GLU A 270 -5.70 -18.89 -6.05
CA GLU A 270 -5.76 -19.96 -7.05
C GLU A 270 -4.38 -20.56 -7.38
N PHE A 271 -3.31 -20.03 -6.80
CA PHE A 271 -1.97 -20.58 -6.97
C PHE A 271 -1.90 -22.00 -6.39
N ASP A 272 -1.59 -22.97 -7.26
CA ASP A 272 -1.47 -24.38 -6.87
C ASP A 272 -0.08 -24.64 -6.25
N GLY A 273 0.01 -24.57 -4.95
CA GLY A 273 1.25 -24.74 -4.20
C GLY A 273 1.13 -24.24 -2.77
N ASN A 274 2.18 -24.47 -1.98
CA ASN A 274 2.27 -23.94 -0.62
C ASN A 274 2.88 -22.53 -0.61
N GLY A 275 2.83 -21.86 0.55
CA GLY A 275 3.37 -20.51 0.71
C GLY A 275 4.85 -20.38 0.36
N GLY A 276 5.66 -21.43 0.55
CA GLY A 276 7.07 -21.42 0.16
C GLY A 276 7.27 -21.41 -1.37
N GLN A 277 6.40 -22.11 -2.10
CA GLN A 277 6.38 -22.09 -3.56
C GLN A 277 5.82 -20.77 -4.09
N LEU A 278 4.74 -20.27 -3.50
CA LEU A 278 4.18 -18.95 -3.81
C LEU A 278 5.23 -17.84 -3.61
N ARG A 279 6.00 -17.90 -2.51
CA ARG A 279 7.08 -16.94 -2.23
C ARG A 279 8.10 -16.88 -3.35
N LYS A 280 8.50 -18.04 -3.89
CA LYS A 280 9.46 -18.10 -5.00
C LYS A 280 8.86 -17.52 -6.27
N ALA A 281 7.60 -17.79 -6.56
CA ALA A 281 6.90 -17.26 -7.71
C ALA A 281 6.73 -15.74 -7.62
N LEU A 282 6.24 -15.22 -6.49
CA LEU A 282 6.07 -13.78 -6.27
C LEU A 282 7.40 -13.01 -6.32
N ARG A 283 8.50 -13.60 -5.82
CA ARG A 283 9.83 -12.96 -5.92
C ARG A 283 10.36 -12.89 -7.34
N LYS A 284 9.94 -13.78 -8.21
CA LYS A 284 10.35 -13.77 -9.61
C LYS A 284 9.63 -12.65 -10.38
N GLU A 285 8.33 -12.49 -10.16
CA GLU A 285 7.50 -11.55 -10.91
C GLU A 285 7.42 -10.17 -10.25
N LEU A 286 7.40 -10.11 -8.90
CA LEU A 286 7.20 -8.89 -8.12
C LEU A 286 8.28 -8.74 -7.05
N MET A 287 8.85 -7.54 -6.91
CA MET A 287 9.83 -7.20 -5.87
C MET A 287 9.17 -6.69 -4.59
N LEU A 288 8.30 -7.52 -4.00
CA LEU A 288 7.64 -7.20 -2.75
C LEU A 288 8.61 -7.24 -1.56
N LYS A 289 8.36 -6.41 -0.55
CA LYS A 289 9.11 -6.43 0.72
C LYS A 289 8.95 -7.79 1.41
N ASN A 290 9.99 -8.24 2.11
CA ASN A 290 9.96 -9.53 2.82
C ASN A 290 8.81 -9.63 3.82
N SER A 291 8.50 -8.56 4.54
CA SER A 291 7.38 -8.51 5.49
C SER A 291 6.03 -8.80 4.82
N ILE A 292 5.78 -8.22 3.64
CA ILE A 292 4.57 -8.48 2.84
C ILE A 292 4.56 -9.93 2.37
N LEU A 293 5.67 -10.43 1.84
CA LEU A 293 5.77 -11.83 1.40
C LEU A 293 5.53 -12.83 2.54
N ASP A 294 6.03 -12.53 3.75
CA ASP A 294 5.83 -13.38 4.93
C ASP A 294 4.35 -13.50 5.28
N GLU A 295 3.61 -12.39 5.26
CA GLU A 295 2.17 -12.38 5.54
C GLU A 295 1.34 -13.04 4.42
N VAL A 296 1.59 -12.67 3.17
CA VAL A 296 0.87 -13.26 2.01
C VAL A 296 1.04 -14.78 1.96
N CYS A 297 2.27 -15.28 2.13
CA CYS A 297 2.54 -16.72 2.10
C CYS A 297 1.95 -17.44 3.31
N PHE A 298 1.93 -16.80 4.47
CA PHE A 298 1.27 -17.31 5.66
C PHE A 298 -0.25 -17.43 5.44
N LEU A 299 -0.90 -16.36 4.98
CA LEU A 299 -2.33 -16.37 4.68
C LEU A 299 -2.68 -17.42 3.62
N HIS A 300 -1.87 -17.53 2.56
CA HIS A 300 -2.07 -18.54 1.52
C HIS A 300 -2.00 -19.97 2.07
N ASN A 301 -1.11 -20.26 3.02
CA ASN A 301 -1.08 -21.57 3.69
C ASN A 301 -2.34 -21.82 4.53
N CYS A 302 -3.01 -20.77 5.00
CA CYS A 302 -4.25 -20.90 5.78
C CYS A 302 -5.49 -21.21 4.94
N ARG A 303 -5.44 -21.08 3.61
CA ARG A 303 -6.63 -21.11 2.73
C ARG A 303 -7.49 -22.37 2.86
N GLU A 304 -6.87 -23.50 3.18
CA GLU A 304 -7.56 -24.80 3.37
C GLU A 304 -7.97 -25.06 4.82
N GLU A 305 -7.60 -24.17 5.75
CA GLU A 305 -7.88 -24.37 7.17
C GLU A 305 -9.38 -24.25 7.46
N MET A 306 -9.85 -25.10 8.38
CA MET A 306 -11.23 -25.06 8.86
C MET A 306 -11.33 -24.25 10.12
N MET A 307 -12.11 -23.19 10.12
CA MET A 307 -12.35 -22.33 11.30
C MET A 307 -13.21 -23.08 12.32
N SER A 308 -12.61 -23.46 13.46
CA SER A 308 -13.29 -24.21 14.51
C SER A 308 -13.59 -23.32 15.72
N THR A 309 -14.79 -23.46 16.29
CA THR A 309 -15.18 -22.80 17.56
C THR A 309 -14.82 -23.62 18.81
N GLY A 310 -14.13 -24.74 18.64
CA GLY A 310 -13.64 -25.56 19.76
C GLY A 310 -12.65 -24.78 20.64
N SER A 311 -12.81 -24.89 21.95
CA SER A 311 -12.04 -24.10 22.93
C SER A 311 -10.53 -24.25 22.79
N GLY A 312 -10.04 -25.47 22.58
CA GLY A 312 -8.59 -25.71 22.37
C GLY A 312 -8.06 -25.05 21.10
N TYR A 313 -8.82 -25.14 20.00
CA TYR A 313 -8.46 -24.47 18.73
C TYR A 313 -8.39 -22.95 18.90
N LEU A 314 -9.40 -22.36 19.55
CA LEU A 314 -9.46 -20.92 19.80
C LEU A 314 -8.32 -20.43 20.69
N ARG A 315 -7.99 -21.18 21.77
CA ARG A 315 -6.85 -20.83 22.64
C ARG A 315 -5.53 -20.89 21.88
N ARG A 316 -5.33 -21.93 21.06
CA ARG A 316 -4.14 -22.04 20.22
C ARG A 316 -4.04 -20.89 19.21
N PHE A 317 -5.13 -20.58 18.50
CA PHE A 317 -5.19 -19.45 17.59
C PHE A 317 -4.82 -18.13 18.29
N ALA A 318 -5.43 -17.86 19.46
CA ALA A 318 -5.17 -16.66 20.24
C ALA A 318 -3.74 -16.56 20.75
N ALA A 319 -3.14 -17.69 21.14
CA ALA A 319 -1.79 -17.76 21.72
C ALA A 319 -0.67 -17.75 20.68
N ALA A 320 -0.89 -18.39 19.51
CA ALA A 320 0.14 -18.57 18.49
C ALA A 320 0.35 -17.34 17.61
N LEU A 321 -0.66 -16.46 17.46
CA LEU A 321 -0.63 -15.37 16.49
C LEU A 321 -0.58 -14.00 17.18
N PRO A 322 0.25 -13.06 16.66
CA PRO A 322 0.15 -11.64 16.98
C PRO A 322 -1.21 -11.06 16.60
N GLU A 323 -1.65 -10.00 17.28
CA GLU A 323 -2.99 -9.41 17.11
C GLU A 323 -3.29 -9.04 15.66
N GLN A 324 -2.39 -8.33 15.00
CA GLN A 324 -2.56 -7.93 13.60
C GLN A 324 -2.76 -9.13 12.66
N ARG A 325 -2.01 -10.23 12.90
CA ARG A 325 -2.13 -11.44 12.08
C ARG A 325 -3.45 -12.16 12.32
N LYS A 326 -3.97 -12.13 13.56
CA LYS A 326 -5.31 -12.67 13.87
C LYS A 326 -6.40 -11.96 13.07
N ILE A 327 -6.34 -10.62 13.03
CA ILE A 327 -7.29 -9.81 12.26
C ILE A 327 -7.23 -10.21 10.79
N ARG A 328 -6.05 -10.24 10.19
CA ARG A 328 -5.85 -10.62 8.77
C ARG A 328 -6.35 -12.02 8.44
N VAL A 329 -6.11 -12.99 9.33
CA VAL A 329 -6.63 -14.37 9.13
C VAL A 329 -8.15 -14.36 9.11
N VAL A 330 -8.81 -13.67 10.04
CA VAL A 330 -10.28 -13.61 10.10
C VAL A 330 -10.84 -12.93 8.85
N GLU A 331 -10.26 -11.84 8.39
CA GLU A 331 -10.66 -11.13 7.17
C GLU A 331 -10.45 -12.01 5.92
N TYR A 332 -9.28 -12.62 5.79
CA TYR A 332 -8.95 -13.52 4.67
C TYR A 332 -9.91 -14.71 4.60
N MET A 333 -10.14 -15.38 5.72
CA MET A 333 -11.04 -16.53 5.79
C MET A 333 -12.50 -16.13 5.53
N GLY A 334 -12.92 -14.95 6.00
CA GLY A 334 -14.24 -14.39 5.71
C GLY A 334 -14.41 -14.10 4.22
N ALA A 335 -13.43 -13.52 3.58
CA ALA A 335 -13.42 -13.27 2.13
C ALA A 335 -13.43 -14.58 1.30
N LEU A 336 -12.91 -15.69 1.86
CA LEU A 336 -13.02 -17.04 1.29
C LEU A 336 -14.37 -17.72 1.57
N GLY A 337 -15.34 -17.03 2.21
CA GLY A 337 -16.67 -17.55 2.51
C GLY A 337 -16.74 -18.45 3.73
N ARG A 338 -15.74 -18.43 4.63
CA ARG A 338 -15.78 -19.16 5.90
C ARG A 338 -16.65 -18.42 6.92
N ASP A 339 -17.28 -19.17 7.85
CA ASP A 339 -18.05 -18.57 8.95
C ASP A 339 -17.08 -17.96 10.01
N THR A 340 -16.70 -16.73 9.81
CA THR A 340 -15.85 -15.96 10.73
C THR A 340 -16.65 -15.22 11.80
N ILE A 341 -17.97 -15.11 11.68
CA ILE A 341 -18.81 -14.43 12.68
C ILE A 341 -18.86 -15.28 13.94
N ALA A 342 -19.31 -16.53 13.82
CA ALA A 342 -19.36 -17.47 14.95
C ALA A 342 -17.97 -17.69 15.56
N PHE A 343 -16.92 -17.76 14.73
CA PHE A 343 -15.55 -17.88 15.19
C PHE A 343 -15.11 -16.67 16.03
N SER A 344 -15.36 -15.45 15.55
CA SER A 344 -14.97 -14.21 16.24
C SER A 344 -15.72 -14.02 17.55
N GLU A 345 -17.01 -14.39 17.60
CA GLU A 345 -17.80 -14.37 18.83
C GLU A 345 -17.26 -15.36 19.87
N ALA A 346 -16.96 -16.60 19.46
CA ALA A 346 -16.37 -17.61 20.32
C ALA A 346 -14.97 -17.21 20.80
N LEU A 347 -14.14 -16.61 19.95
CA LEU A 347 -12.81 -16.11 20.28
C LEU A 347 -12.86 -15.01 21.36
N ARG A 348 -13.86 -14.13 21.30
CA ARG A 348 -14.06 -13.06 22.28
C ARG A 348 -14.41 -13.60 23.67
N ILE A 349 -15.09 -14.75 23.71
CA ILE A 349 -15.57 -15.38 24.97
C ILE A 349 -14.50 -16.22 25.62
N ILE A 350 -13.59 -16.86 24.84
CA ILE A 350 -12.67 -17.88 25.35
C ILE A 350 -11.72 -17.38 26.45
N GLY A 351 -11.36 -16.10 26.43
CA GLY A 351 -10.44 -15.50 27.40
C GLY A 351 -8.99 -16.01 27.28
N VAL A 352 -8.14 -15.49 28.16
CA VAL A 352 -6.74 -15.92 28.27
C VAL A 352 -6.68 -17.25 29.05
N PRO A 353 -5.80 -18.22 28.70
CA PRO A 353 -5.61 -19.45 29.46
C PRO A 353 -5.34 -19.17 30.96
N ARG A 354 -5.93 -19.93 31.83
CA ARG A 354 -5.86 -19.71 33.30
C ARG A 354 -4.44 -19.70 33.85
N ALA A 355 -3.55 -20.52 33.30
CA ALA A 355 -2.12 -20.53 33.64
C ALA A 355 -1.30 -19.46 32.93
N GLY A 356 -1.93 -18.64 32.09
CA GLY A 356 -1.25 -17.71 31.18
C GLY A 356 -0.63 -18.43 29.99
N LEU A 357 0.23 -17.68 29.25
CA LEU A 357 0.85 -18.18 28.01
C LEU A 357 2.27 -18.75 28.19
N ALA A 358 2.84 -18.66 29.39
CA ALA A 358 4.16 -19.19 29.65
C ALA A 358 4.10 -20.73 29.86
N PRO A 359 5.08 -21.50 29.36
CA PRO A 359 5.15 -22.94 29.64
C PRO A 359 5.30 -23.22 31.13
N LEU A 360 4.47 -24.07 31.69
CA LEU A 360 4.56 -24.54 33.10
C LEU A 360 5.72 -25.50 33.30
N VAL A 361 6.16 -26.19 32.25
CA VAL A 361 7.25 -27.17 32.29
C VAL A 361 8.45 -26.61 31.50
N ASN A 362 9.61 -26.57 32.12
CA ASN A 362 10.86 -26.16 31.51
C ASN A 362 11.71 -27.37 31.03
N GLY A 363 12.87 -27.10 30.42
CA GLY A 363 13.73 -28.14 29.87
C GLY A 363 14.39 -29.03 30.92
N ASP A 364 14.74 -28.45 32.09
CA ASP A 364 15.37 -29.19 33.21
C ASP A 364 14.36 -30.12 33.87
N ASP A 365 13.13 -29.68 34.00
CA ASP A 365 12.04 -30.50 34.50
C ASP A 365 11.82 -31.72 33.61
N LEU A 366 11.75 -31.49 32.26
CA LEU A 366 11.59 -32.58 31.30
C LEU A 366 12.76 -33.55 31.30
N THR A 367 14.00 -33.05 31.42
CA THR A 367 15.18 -33.93 31.52
C THR A 367 15.08 -34.83 32.76
N ARG A 368 14.56 -34.32 33.88
CA ARG A 368 14.37 -35.07 35.11
C ARG A 368 13.28 -36.14 34.99
N GLU A 369 12.16 -35.79 34.33
CA GLU A 369 11.01 -36.70 34.21
C GLU A 369 11.19 -37.77 33.12
N THR A 370 11.94 -37.43 32.05
CA THR A 370 12.09 -38.33 30.86
C THR A 370 13.45 -38.98 30.74
N GLY A 371 14.49 -38.41 31.36
CA GLY A 371 15.89 -38.82 31.14
C GLY A 371 16.47 -38.35 29.79
N LEU A 372 15.69 -37.63 28.97
CA LEU A 372 16.20 -37.14 27.69
C LEU A 372 17.25 -36.04 27.89
N PRO A 373 18.37 -36.12 27.17
CA PRO A 373 19.39 -35.07 27.24
C PRO A 373 18.90 -33.76 26.55
N PRO A 374 19.46 -32.61 26.94
CA PRO A 374 19.22 -31.35 26.23
C PRO A 374 19.48 -31.50 24.73
N GLY A 375 18.51 -31.11 23.90
CA GLY A 375 18.63 -31.24 22.43
C GLY A 375 17.31 -31.00 21.69
N PRO A 376 17.31 -31.17 20.38
CA PRO A 376 16.14 -30.92 19.53
C PRO A 376 14.90 -31.71 19.95
N ARG A 377 15.05 -33.00 20.28
CA ARG A 377 13.96 -33.88 20.71
C ARG A 377 13.26 -33.32 21.97
N LEU A 378 14.04 -32.98 23.00
CA LEU A 378 13.53 -32.37 24.24
C LEU A 378 12.82 -31.04 23.94
N GLY A 379 13.37 -30.23 23.05
CA GLY A 379 12.76 -28.97 22.63
C GLY A 379 11.43 -29.15 21.92
N MET A 380 11.29 -30.20 21.09
CA MET A 380 10.03 -30.53 20.42
C MET A 380 8.99 -31.07 21.40
N LEU A 381 9.38 -31.92 22.34
CA LEU A 381 8.50 -32.42 23.40
C LEU A 381 7.97 -31.28 24.27
N LYS A 382 8.86 -30.35 24.67
CA LYS A 382 8.46 -29.13 25.38
C LYS A 382 7.45 -28.30 24.59
N GLY A 383 7.68 -28.14 23.31
CA GLY A 383 6.78 -27.39 22.42
C GLY A 383 5.40 -28.04 22.31
N TRP A 384 5.34 -29.36 22.23
CA TRP A 384 4.09 -30.12 22.20
C TRP A 384 3.33 -30.01 23.54
N LEU A 385 4.01 -30.20 24.66
CA LEU A 385 3.42 -30.05 26.02
C LEU A 385 2.88 -28.62 26.23
N HIS A 386 3.62 -27.61 25.81
CA HIS A 386 3.17 -26.21 25.91
C HIS A 386 1.91 -25.97 25.07
N ARG A 387 1.85 -26.52 23.86
CA ARG A 387 0.64 -26.47 23.04
C ARG A 387 -0.55 -27.10 23.76
N ARG A 388 -0.40 -28.33 24.27
CA ARG A 388 -1.46 -29.04 24.96
C ARG A 388 -1.88 -28.32 26.26
N GLN A 389 -0.92 -27.75 27.02
CA GLN A 389 -1.21 -26.91 28.18
C GLN A 389 -2.20 -25.77 27.81
N VAL A 390 -1.97 -25.08 26.72
CA VAL A 390 -2.81 -23.96 26.27
C VAL A 390 -4.15 -24.46 25.71
N GLU A 391 -4.14 -25.47 24.85
CA GLU A 391 -5.35 -26.03 24.23
C GLU A 391 -6.32 -26.58 25.30
N ASP A 392 -5.81 -27.33 26.28
CA ASP A 392 -6.59 -28.01 27.29
C ASP A 392 -6.80 -27.16 28.56
N ASP A 393 -6.24 -25.92 28.57
CA ASP A 393 -6.32 -24.98 29.71
C ASP A 393 -5.80 -25.55 31.05
N LEU A 394 -4.68 -26.29 30.98
CA LEU A 394 -4.06 -26.89 32.16
C LEU A 394 -3.39 -25.80 33.00
N VAL A 395 -3.48 -25.96 34.33
CA VAL A 395 -3.08 -24.91 35.29
C VAL A 395 -1.94 -25.34 36.22
N THR A 396 -1.61 -26.62 36.27
CA THR A 396 -0.57 -27.15 37.15
C THR A 396 0.52 -27.89 36.36
N PHE A 397 1.72 -27.94 36.99
CA PHE A 397 2.85 -28.72 36.49
C PHE A 397 2.47 -30.20 36.30
N ASP A 398 1.81 -30.79 37.33
CA ASP A 398 1.44 -32.20 37.34
C ASP A 398 0.47 -32.57 36.22
N GLU A 399 -0.53 -31.71 35.91
CA GLU A 399 -1.44 -31.91 34.80
C GLU A 399 -0.68 -31.97 33.46
N VAL A 400 0.32 -31.08 33.26
CA VAL A 400 1.11 -31.06 32.03
C VAL A 400 2.03 -32.29 31.93
N ILE A 401 2.67 -32.72 33.03
CA ILE A 401 3.54 -33.91 33.06
C ILE A 401 2.74 -35.21 32.81
N GLN A 402 1.50 -35.30 33.25
CA GLN A 402 0.65 -36.46 32.96
C GLN A 402 0.46 -36.71 31.47
N LEU A 403 0.51 -35.64 30.61
CA LEU A 403 0.44 -35.79 29.18
C LEU A 403 1.60 -36.60 28.56
N LEU A 404 2.71 -36.82 29.28
CA LEU A 404 3.79 -37.70 28.85
C LEU A 404 3.29 -39.14 28.63
N GLY A 405 2.23 -39.55 29.35
CA GLY A 405 1.56 -40.83 29.14
C GLY A 405 0.73 -40.95 27.87
N GLU A 406 0.46 -39.84 27.19
CA GLU A 406 -0.32 -39.79 25.94
C GLU A 406 0.54 -39.83 24.67
N ILE A 407 1.86 -39.75 24.80
CA ILE A 407 2.79 -39.69 23.68
C ILE A 407 3.96 -40.67 23.89
N ASP A 408 4.30 -41.38 22.83
CA ASP A 408 5.52 -42.19 22.81
C ASP A 408 6.74 -41.31 22.54
N TRP A 409 7.20 -40.60 23.58
CA TRP A 409 8.32 -39.66 23.48
C TRP A 409 9.70 -40.34 23.34
N GLU A 410 9.79 -41.67 23.60
CA GLU A 410 11.03 -42.43 23.43
C GLU A 410 11.27 -42.83 21.99
N ASP A 411 10.30 -43.42 21.33
CA ASP A 411 10.46 -44.07 20.01
C ASP A 411 9.79 -43.37 18.84
N SER A 412 8.73 -42.52 19.06
CA SER A 412 8.05 -41.85 17.97
C SER A 412 8.88 -40.72 17.30
N ASP A 413 8.57 -40.41 16.07
CA ASP A 413 9.23 -39.31 15.35
C ASP A 413 8.86 -37.93 15.94
N PRO A 414 9.85 -37.19 16.50
CA PRO A 414 9.58 -35.87 17.05
C PRO A 414 9.00 -34.86 16.06
N THR A 415 9.15 -35.06 14.75
CA THR A 415 8.61 -34.15 13.72
C THR A 415 7.08 -34.21 13.63
N GLU A 416 6.46 -35.25 14.16
CA GLU A 416 5.00 -35.38 14.26
C GLU A 416 4.41 -34.60 15.45
N TRP A 417 5.24 -34.14 16.39
CA TRP A 417 4.82 -33.42 17.58
C TRP A 417 4.57 -31.96 17.25
N LYS A 418 3.32 -31.61 17.05
CA LYS A 418 2.94 -30.24 16.70
C LYS A 418 3.21 -29.28 17.87
N LYS A 419 3.93 -28.20 17.61
CA LYS A 419 4.22 -27.13 18.58
C LYS A 419 3.06 -26.13 18.69
N MET A 420 3.30 -25.06 19.48
CA MET A 420 2.44 -23.88 19.54
C MET A 420 2.57 -23.08 18.25
N GLU A 421 1.90 -23.54 17.20
CA GLU A 421 1.83 -22.92 15.88
C GLU A 421 0.39 -22.94 15.40
N TRP A 422 0.03 -22.03 14.55
CA TRP A 422 -1.25 -21.99 13.87
C TRP A 422 -1.00 -21.60 12.41
N PRO A 423 -1.62 -22.25 11.45
CA PRO A 423 -2.50 -23.41 11.54
C PRO A 423 -1.84 -24.66 12.05
#